data_179eb94f7561b1fe2b2f0e6dd27f5f3b
#
_entry.id   179eb94f7561b1fe2b2f0e6dd27f5f3b
#
_cell.length_a   1.000
_cell.length_b   1.000
_cell.length_c   1.000
_cell.angle_alpha   90.00
_cell.angle_beta   90.00
_cell.angle_gamma   90.00
#
_symmetry.space_group_name_H-M   'P 1'
#
loop_
_entity.id
_entity.type
_entity.pdbx_description
1 polymer ?
#
loop_
_entity_poly.entity_id
_entity_poly.type
_entity_poly.pdbx_seq_one_letter_code
_entity_poly.pdbx_strand_id
1 'polypeptide(L)'
;VYRMPFDKQSMGSVYPILTLGFSAGIPDALHGSYEYYRLEGGIRYRPELPPVGYSDITVQGGRIFGKVPYQLLKLHEGNGTYFYDPYAFSCMNFYEFASDAWVSWFWEHHFNGVLLGRLPLIKKLKWREVLVCKGVWGTLSRENNGSTAGTQADLLFPAGMTSVSDP
;
A
#
# COMPACT_ATOMS: atom_id res chain seq x y z
N VAL A 1 18.59 -25.27 2.44
CA VAL A 1 18.50 -24.25 1.39
C VAL A 1 19.14 -24.83 0.14
N TYR A 2 18.34 -25.28 -0.82
CA TYR A 2 18.86 -25.75 -2.11
C TYR A 2 19.17 -24.52 -2.97
N ARG A 3 20.44 -24.27 -3.25
CA ARG A 3 20.88 -23.31 -4.26
C ARG A 3 20.81 -24.00 -5.63
N MET A 4 19.87 -23.62 -6.44
CA MET A 4 19.93 -23.89 -7.87
C MET A 4 21.01 -22.99 -8.50
N PRO A 5 21.88 -23.47 -9.39
CA PRO A 5 23.04 -22.71 -9.86
C PRO A 5 22.71 -21.48 -10.71
N PHE A 6 21.44 -21.27 -11.07
CA PHE A 6 21.01 -20.16 -11.94
C PHE A 6 19.90 -19.28 -11.36
N ASP A 7 19.33 -19.61 -10.19
CA ASP A 7 18.30 -18.79 -9.55
C ASP A 7 18.83 -18.10 -8.30
N LYS A 8 18.82 -16.76 -8.30
CA LYS A 8 19.03 -15.96 -7.10
C LYS A 8 17.75 -16.00 -6.27
N GLN A 9 17.65 -16.92 -5.34
CA GLN A 9 16.60 -16.82 -4.31
C GLN A 9 16.97 -15.72 -3.32
N SER A 10 16.10 -14.70 -3.19
CA SER A 10 16.21 -13.70 -2.15
C SER A 10 16.04 -14.38 -0.80
N MET A 11 17.09 -14.45 -0.01
CA MET A 11 17.00 -14.80 1.41
C MET A 11 16.42 -13.59 2.13
N GLY A 12 15.34 -13.77 2.90
CA GLY A 12 14.76 -12.69 3.69
C GLY A 12 15.82 -11.97 4.52
N SER A 13 15.68 -10.67 4.64
CA SER A 13 16.57 -9.85 5.48
C SER A 13 16.09 -9.89 6.92
N VAL A 14 17.03 -10.05 7.87
CA VAL A 14 16.76 -9.88 9.31
C VAL A 14 16.61 -8.39 9.66
N TYR A 15 17.17 -7.52 8.83
CA TYR A 15 17.12 -6.07 9.01
C TYR A 15 15.92 -5.46 8.28
N PRO A 16 15.44 -4.30 8.75
CA PRO A 16 14.41 -3.56 8.04
C PRO A 16 14.90 -3.13 6.65
N ILE A 17 14.04 -3.26 5.66
CA ILE A 17 14.27 -2.81 4.30
C ILE A 17 13.64 -1.43 4.15
N LEU A 18 14.47 -0.44 3.88
CA LEU A 18 14.04 0.92 3.61
C LEU A 18 13.99 1.14 2.10
N THR A 19 12.91 1.73 1.64
CA THR A 19 12.72 2.12 0.23
C THR A 19 12.47 3.62 0.20
N LEU A 20 13.16 4.32 -0.70
CA LEU A 20 12.93 5.73 -0.98
C LEU A 20 12.81 5.90 -2.48
N GLY A 21 11.74 6.55 -2.91
CA GLY A 21 11.46 6.86 -4.31
C GLY A 21 11.28 8.37 -4.51
N PHE A 22 11.86 8.89 -5.58
CA PHE A 22 11.66 10.25 -6.03
C PHE A 22 11.33 10.24 -7.51
N SER A 23 10.29 10.98 -7.90
CA SER A 23 9.89 11.18 -9.30
C SER A 23 9.58 12.64 -9.53
N ALA A 24 9.97 13.15 -10.68
CA ALA A 24 9.69 14.51 -11.09
C ALA A 24 9.14 14.53 -12.52
N GLY A 25 8.05 15.24 -12.72
CA GLY A 25 7.57 15.63 -14.06
C GLY A 25 8.10 17.00 -14.41
N ILE A 26 8.76 17.12 -15.55
CA ILE A 26 9.32 18.37 -16.04
C ILE A 26 8.49 18.78 -17.27
N PRO A 27 7.86 19.96 -17.26
CA PRO A 27 7.12 20.45 -18.42
C PRO A 27 8.07 20.62 -19.62
N ASP A 28 7.54 20.43 -20.82
CA ASP A 28 8.26 20.51 -22.10
C ASP A 28 9.38 19.49 -22.33
N ALA A 29 9.78 18.74 -21.31
CA ALA A 29 10.66 17.59 -21.49
C ALA A 29 9.86 16.39 -22.02
N LEU A 30 10.24 15.87 -23.20
CA LEU A 30 9.58 14.70 -23.84
C LEU A 30 8.06 14.88 -24.02
N HIS A 31 7.60 16.08 -24.31
CA HIS A 31 6.17 16.45 -24.43
C HIS A 31 5.38 16.29 -23.13
N GLY A 32 6.03 16.38 -21.97
CA GLY A 32 5.38 16.40 -20.65
C GLY A 32 4.56 17.68 -20.46
N SER A 33 3.30 17.56 -20.03
CA SER A 33 2.39 18.69 -19.83
C SER A 33 2.27 19.13 -18.36
N TYR A 34 2.84 18.36 -17.42
CA TYR A 34 2.63 18.58 -15.99
C TYR A 34 3.95 18.72 -15.25
N GLU A 35 4.00 19.72 -14.36
CA GLU A 35 5.08 19.90 -13.39
C GLU A 35 4.65 19.33 -12.05
N TYR A 36 5.36 18.31 -11.59
CA TYR A 36 5.12 17.71 -10.28
C TYR A 36 6.37 17.07 -9.70
N TYR A 37 6.39 16.96 -8.38
CA TYR A 37 7.40 16.22 -7.64
C TYR A 37 6.70 15.19 -6.74
N ARG A 38 7.15 13.96 -6.80
CA ARG A 38 6.61 12.86 -5.99
C ARG A 38 7.73 12.27 -5.15
N LEU A 39 7.50 12.25 -3.85
CA LEU A 39 8.37 11.63 -2.86
C LEU A 39 7.62 10.47 -2.22
N GLU A 40 8.23 9.31 -2.21
CA GLU A 40 7.68 8.10 -1.60
C GLU A 40 8.71 7.45 -0.68
N GLY A 41 8.25 6.87 0.40
CA GLY A 41 9.09 6.14 1.33
C GLY A 41 8.38 4.90 1.85
N GLY A 42 9.14 3.87 2.16
CA GLY A 42 8.59 2.64 2.72
C GLY A 42 9.56 1.93 3.64
N ILE A 43 9.01 1.24 4.62
CA ILE A 43 9.74 0.39 5.56
C ILE A 43 9.05 -0.96 5.55
N ARG A 44 9.83 -2.02 5.33
CA ARG A 44 9.39 -3.40 5.51
C ARG A 44 10.28 -4.07 6.53
N TYR A 45 9.67 -4.65 7.55
CA TYR A 45 10.38 -5.31 8.61
C TYR A 45 9.68 -6.58 9.07
N ARG A 46 10.44 -7.65 9.27
CA ARG A 46 9.96 -8.95 9.77
C ARG A 46 10.67 -9.31 11.07
N PRO A 47 10.21 -8.81 12.22
CA PRO A 47 10.71 -9.27 13.51
C PRO A 47 10.25 -10.69 13.83
N GLU A 48 11.18 -11.54 14.24
CA GLU A 48 10.89 -12.81 14.87
C GLU A 48 10.66 -12.58 16.37
N LEU A 49 9.55 -13.10 16.89
CA LEU A 49 9.12 -12.90 18.27
C LEU A 49 8.93 -14.26 18.98
N PRO A 50 10.02 -15.04 19.20
CA PRO A 50 9.89 -16.31 19.88
C PRO A 50 9.39 -16.09 21.34
N PRO A 51 8.44 -16.91 21.85
CA PRO A 51 7.80 -18.08 21.25
C PRO A 51 6.52 -17.77 20.45
N VAL A 52 6.16 -16.49 20.28
CA VAL A 52 4.83 -16.07 19.79
C VAL A 52 4.76 -16.07 18.25
N GLY A 53 5.86 -16.36 17.56
CA GLY A 53 5.89 -16.42 16.10
C GLY A 53 6.67 -15.27 15.47
N TYR A 54 6.16 -14.69 14.38
CA TYR A 54 6.77 -13.56 13.69
C TYR A 54 5.72 -12.57 13.18
N SER A 55 6.13 -11.33 12.97
CA SER A 55 5.29 -10.29 12.37
C SER A 55 5.86 -9.81 11.06
N ASP A 56 5.01 -9.60 10.08
CA ASP A 56 5.33 -8.84 8.86
C ASP A 56 4.74 -7.45 8.97
N ILE A 57 5.58 -6.44 8.96
CA ILE A 57 5.20 -5.04 9.07
C ILE A 57 5.65 -4.31 7.82
N THR A 58 4.72 -3.70 7.12
CA THR A 58 5.02 -2.83 5.97
C THR A 58 4.32 -1.50 6.19
N VAL A 59 5.07 -0.42 6.18
CA VAL A 59 4.56 0.94 6.22
C VAL A 59 5.07 1.67 4.99
N GLN A 60 4.17 2.32 4.26
CA GLN A 60 4.50 3.09 3.06
C GLN A 60 3.79 4.44 3.14
N GLY A 61 4.42 5.45 2.60
CA GLY A 61 3.80 6.76 2.51
C GLY A 61 4.47 7.61 1.46
N GLY A 62 3.79 8.67 1.06
CA GLY A 62 4.32 9.58 0.07
C GLY A 62 3.52 10.85 -0.04
N ARG A 63 4.07 11.77 -0.80
CA ARG A 63 3.42 13.03 -1.12
C ARG A 63 3.75 13.46 -2.54
N ILE A 64 2.73 13.99 -3.21
CA ILE A 64 2.81 14.58 -4.53
C ILE A 64 2.67 16.09 -4.35
N PHE A 65 3.58 16.84 -4.93
CA PHE A 65 3.57 18.31 -4.96
C PHE A 65 3.31 18.75 -6.38
N GLY A 66 2.46 19.73 -6.57
CA GLY A 66 2.03 20.25 -7.85
C GLY A 66 0.63 19.81 -8.24
N LYS A 67 0.13 20.43 -9.31
CA LYS A 67 -1.19 20.14 -9.86
C LYS A 67 -1.08 19.01 -10.87
N VAL A 68 -1.73 17.89 -10.57
CA VAL A 68 -1.63 16.67 -11.36
C VAL A 68 -3.01 16.15 -11.77
N PRO A 69 -3.13 15.52 -12.96
CA PRO A 69 -4.34 14.81 -13.32
C PRO A 69 -4.54 13.59 -12.42
N TYR A 70 -5.79 13.16 -12.35
CA TYR A 70 -6.20 12.03 -11.50
C TYR A 70 -5.34 10.76 -11.70
N GLN A 71 -4.86 10.50 -12.92
CA GLN A 71 -4.04 9.33 -13.24
C GLN A 71 -2.65 9.34 -12.57
N LEU A 72 -2.17 10.51 -12.17
CA LEU A 72 -0.89 10.67 -11.49
C LEU A 72 -1.03 10.68 -9.96
N LEU A 73 -2.26 10.78 -9.42
CA LEU A 73 -2.53 10.64 -8.00
C LEU A 73 -2.27 9.21 -7.53
N LYS A 74 -2.04 9.04 -6.24
CA LYS A 74 -2.00 7.70 -5.63
C LYS A 74 -3.43 7.16 -5.51
N LEU A 75 -3.73 6.17 -6.32
CA LEU A 75 -4.95 5.38 -6.21
C LEU A 75 -4.70 4.25 -5.22
N HIS A 76 -5.58 4.10 -4.24
CA HIS A 76 -5.47 3.05 -3.23
C HIS A 76 -6.05 1.74 -3.76
N GLU A 77 -5.36 0.65 -3.49
CA GLU A 77 -5.70 -0.68 -3.98
C GLU A 77 -6.89 -1.24 -3.17
N GLY A 78 -8.08 -1.19 -3.77
CA GLY A 78 -9.28 -1.79 -3.21
C GLY A 78 -9.43 -3.26 -3.61
N ASN A 79 -10.34 -3.96 -2.94
CA ASN A 79 -10.65 -5.36 -3.23
C ASN A 79 -11.66 -5.45 -4.37
N GLY A 80 -11.17 -5.56 -5.59
CA GLY A 80 -11.99 -5.72 -6.80
C GLY A 80 -11.69 -6.98 -7.60
N THR A 81 -10.81 -7.85 -7.11
CA THR A 81 -10.37 -9.05 -7.83
C THR A 81 -10.79 -10.31 -7.09
N TYR A 82 -10.94 -11.43 -7.84
CA TYR A 82 -11.19 -12.75 -7.27
C TYR A 82 -9.95 -13.37 -6.60
N PHE A 83 -8.78 -12.76 -6.80
CA PHE A 83 -7.52 -13.23 -6.24
C PHE A 83 -7.21 -12.48 -4.94
N TYR A 84 -6.64 -13.20 -3.97
CA TYR A 84 -6.18 -12.59 -2.74
C TYR A 84 -4.94 -11.73 -3.02
N ASP A 85 -5.06 -10.43 -2.72
CA ASP A 85 -3.95 -9.50 -2.69
C ASP A 85 -3.64 -9.11 -1.24
N PRO A 86 -2.43 -9.41 -0.72
CA PRO A 86 -2.04 -9.04 0.63
C PRO A 86 -2.00 -7.53 0.85
N TYR A 87 -1.84 -6.72 -0.20
CA TYR A 87 -1.77 -5.26 -0.12
C TYR A 87 -3.09 -4.55 -0.45
N ALA A 88 -4.12 -5.26 -0.87
CA ALA A 88 -5.44 -4.68 -1.11
C ALA A 88 -6.23 -4.47 0.19
N PHE A 89 -6.98 -3.37 0.25
CA PHE A 89 -7.88 -3.04 1.36
C PHE A 89 -9.25 -3.67 1.12
N SER A 90 -9.63 -4.63 1.97
CA SER A 90 -10.85 -5.42 1.80
C SER A 90 -12.15 -4.64 1.93
N CYS A 91 -12.12 -3.48 2.60
CA CYS A 91 -13.28 -2.61 2.82
C CYS A 91 -13.39 -1.46 1.81
N MET A 92 -12.55 -1.44 0.78
CA MET A 92 -12.54 -0.40 -0.25
C MET A 92 -12.84 -1.02 -1.61
N ASN A 93 -13.60 -0.29 -2.42
CA ASN A 93 -13.78 -0.63 -3.82
C ASN A 93 -12.54 -0.27 -4.64
N PHE A 94 -12.48 -0.85 -5.84
CA PHE A 94 -11.37 -0.59 -6.75
C PHE A 94 -11.38 0.88 -7.20
N TYR A 95 -10.24 1.58 -7.02
CA TYR A 95 -10.07 3.01 -7.36
C TYR A 95 -11.04 3.98 -6.68
N GLU A 96 -11.59 3.62 -5.52
CA GLU A 96 -12.54 4.46 -4.79
C GLU A 96 -11.90 5.73 -4.23
N PHE A 97 -10.66 5.64 -3.77
CA PHE A 97 -9.95 6.75 -3.14
C PHE A 97 -8.67 7.10 -3.86
N ALA A 98 -8.48 8.41 -4.10
CA ALA A 98 -7.27 9.00 -4.62
C ALA A 98 -6.68 9.98 -3.59
N SER A 99 -5.37 10.02 -3.48
CA SER A 99 -4.68 10.90 -2.53
C SER A 99 -3.43 11.52 -3.15
N ASP A 100 -3.11 12.73 -2.73
CA ASP A 100 -1.84 13.38 -3.02
C ASP A 100 -0.84 13.27 -1.86
N ALA A 101 -1.33 13.07 -0.64
CA ALA A 101 -0.50 12.67 0.49
C ALA A 101 -1.16 11.47 1.19
N TRP A 102 -0.36 10.44 1.48
CA TRP A 102 -0.88 9.20 2.04
C TRP A 102 0.13 8.50 2.93
N VAL A 103 -0.41 7.69 3.85
CA VAL A 103 0.32 6.67 4.61
C VAL A 103 -0.53 5.41 4.64
N SER A 104 0.06 4.29 4.29
CA SER A 104 -0.56 2.97 4.37
C SER A 104 0.28 2.05 5.24
N TRP A 105 -0.38 1.20 6.00
CA TRP A 105 0.29 0.19 6.83
C TRP A 105 -0.39 -1.16 6.66
N PHE A 106 0.45 -2.19 6.69
CA PHE A 106 0.06 -3.59 6.62
C PHE A 106 0.80 -4.31 7.73
N TRP A 107 0.07 -4.95 8.59
CA TRP A 107 0.62 -5.75 9.68
C TRP A 107 -0.02 -7.12 9.64
N GLU A 108 0.81 -8.14 9.58
CA GLU A 108 0.41 -9.54 9.60
C GLU A 108 1.24 -10.25 10.68
N HIS A 109 0.56 -10.89 11.63
CA HIS A 109 1.22 -11.62 12.70
C HIS A 109 0.87 -13.10 12.63
N HIS A 110 1.89 -13.94 12.56
CA HIS A 110 1.79 -15.38 12.53
C HIS A 110 2.15 -15.97 13.88
N PHE A 111 1.16 -16.52 14.60
CA PHE A 111 1.34 -17.08 15.95
C PHE A 111 1.98 -18.47 15.95
N ASN A 112 2.18 -19.11 14.79
CA ASN A 112 2.77 -20.45 14.67
C ASN A 112 2.10 -21.54 15.49
N GLY A 113 0.81 -21.39 15.80
CA GLY A 113 0.03 -22.36 16.57
C GLY A 113 0.21 -22.26 18.09
N VAL A 114 0.71 -21.13 18.59
CA VAL A 114 0.90 -20.91 20.05
C VAL A 114 -0.43 -20.92 20.80
N LEU A 115 -1.48 -20.38 20.20
CA LEU A 115 -2.80 -20.32 20.81
C LEU A 115 -3.59 -21.64 20.59
N LEU A 116 -3.86 -21.97 19.32
CA LEU A 116 -4.67 -23.15 18.96
C LEU A 116 -3.94 -24.48 19.18
N GLY A 117 -2.62 -24.48 19.11
CA GLY A 117 -1.81 -25.68 19.39
C GLY A 117 -1.85 -26.17 20.83
N ARG A 118 -2.35 -25.34 21.77
CA ARG A 118 -2.56 -25.75 23.18
C ARG A 118 -3.86 -26.52 23.39
N LEU A 119 -4.82 -26.39 22.49
CA LEU A 119 -6.11 -27.10 22.61
C LEU A 119 -5.99 -28.52 22.06
N PRO A 120 -6.26 -29.55 22.85
CA PRO A 120 -5.97 -30.95 22.50
C PRO A 120 -6.71 -31.44 21.25
N LEU A 121 -7.93 -30.96 21.00
CA LEU A 121 -8.69 -31.28 19.79
C LEU A 121 -8.12 -30.59 18.54
N ILE A 122 -7.77 -29.30 18.64
CA ILE A 122 -7.34 -28.47 17.51
C ILE A 122 -5.88 -28.78 17.13
N LYS A 123 -5.06 -29.18 18.10
CA LYS A 123 -3.67 -29.59 17.87
C LYS A 123 -3.52 -30.67 16.77
N LYS A 124 -4.51 -31.57 16.65
CA LYS A 124 -4.51 -32.61 15.61
C LYS A 124 -4.73 -32.03 14.20
N LEU A 125 -5.40 -30.89 14.07
CA LEU A 125 -5.69 -30.23 12.80
C LEU A 125 -4.52 -29.40 12.29
N LYS A 126 -3.49 -29.15 13.11
CA LYS A 126 -2.28 -28.36 12.77
C LYS A 126 -2.61 -26.96 12.23
N TRP A 127 -3.71 -26.37 12.71
CA TRP A 127 -4.08 -25.00 12.33
C TRP A 127 -3.08 -24.00 12.87
N ARG A 128 -2.87 -22.94 12.11
CA ARG A 128 -2.01 -21.82 12.47
C ARG A 128 -2.83 -20.54 12.41
N GLU A 129 -2.71 -19.73 13.43
CA GLU A 129 -3.39 -18.45 13.54
C GLU A 129 -2.59 -17.38 12.84
N VAL A 130 -3.27 -16.54 12.09
CA VAL A 130 -2.74 -15.35 11.47
C VAL A 130 -3.67 -14.19 11.78
N LEU A 131 -3.12 -13.11 12.33
CA LEU A 131 -3.82 -11.85 12.55
C LEU A 131 -3.36 -10.85 11.49
N VAL A 132 -4.32 -10.26 10.79
CA VAL A 132 -4.05 -9.26 9.75
C VAL A 132 -4.72 -7.94 10.13
N CYS A 133 -3.96 -6.85 10.12
CA CYS A 133 -4.44 -5.49 10.29
C CYS A 133 -3.89 -4.62 9.17
N LYS A 134 -4.77 -3.94 8.47
CA LYS A 134 -4.42 -3.06 7.35
C LYS A 134 -5.13 -1.73 7.52
N GLY A 135 -4.47 -0.66 7.13
CA GLY A 135 -5.10 0.65 7.14
C GLY A 135 -4.40 1.62 6.19
N VAL A 136 -5.15 2.63 5.80
CA VAL A 136 -4.67 3.73 4.97
C VAL A 136 -5.24 5.03 5.50
N TRP A 137 -4.40 6.03 5.48
CA TRP A 137 -4.78 7.42 5.67
C TRP A 137 -4.30 8.20 4.47
N GLY A 138 -5.17 9.03 3.90
CA GLY A 138 -4.83 9.84 2.74
C GLY A 138 -5.59 11.16 2.76
N THR A 139 -5.02 12.16 2.12
CA THR A 139 -5.63 13.47 1.90
C THR A 139 -5.50 13.85 0.44
N LEU A 140 -6.40 14.71 -0.01
CA LEU A 140 -6.37 15.29 -1.35
C LEU A 140 -6.44 16.83 -1.20
N SER A 141 -5.44 17.51 -1.76
CA SER A 141 -5.39 18.96 -1.75
C SER A 141 -6.51 19.56 -2.63
N ARG A 142 -6.94 20.77 -2.30
CA ARG A 142 -7.95 21.47 -3.10
C ARG A 142 -7.53 21.69 -4.55
N GLU A 143 -6.24 21.79 -4.82
CA GLU A 143 -5.69 21.98 -6.16
C GLU A 143 -5.87 20.73 -7.04
N ASN A 144 -5.86 19.57 -6.42
CA ASN A 144 -5.99 18.27 -7.06
C ASN A 144 -7.41 17.68 -6.93
N ASN A 145 -8.31 18.38 -6.23
CA ASN A 145 -9.72 18.01 -6.14
C ASN A 145 -10.47 18.49 -7.39
N GLY A 146 -10.91 17.57 -8.22
CA GLY A 146 -11.62 17.84 -9.48
C GLY A 146 -12.92 18.66 -9.32
N SER A 147 -13.49 18.74 -8.11
CA SER A 147 -14.67 19.54 -7.81
C SER A 147 -14.40 21.06 -7.86
N THR A 148 -13.16 21.48 -7.62
CA THR A 148 -12.78 22.91 -7.61
C THR A 148 -12.19 23.37 -8.94
N ALA A 149 -11.74 22.45 -9.77
CA ALA A 149 -11.08 22.73 -11.04
C ALA A 149 -12.07 22.87 -12.20
N GLY A 150 -12.92 23.89 -12.13
CA GLY A 150 -13.98 24.15 -13.11
C GLY A 150 -13.51 24.51 -14.52
N THR A 151 -12.48 23.89 -15.12
CA THR A 151 -12.16 24.22 -16.51
C THR A 151 -11.22 23.24 -17.24
N GLN A 152 -10.70 22.19 -16.62
CA GLN A 152 -9.83 21.25 -17.36
C GLN A 152 -10.36 19.83 -17.26
N ALA A 153 -10.80 19.28 -18.38
CA ALA A 153 -11.31 17.92 -18.52
C ALA A 153 -10.33 16.83 -18.01
N ASP A 154 -9.04 17.15 -17.98
CA ASP A 154 -7.97 16.23 -17.58
C ASP A 154 -7.90 15.97 -16.06
N LEU A 155 -8.61 16.79 -15.25
CA LEU A 155 -8.63 16.68 -13.79
C LEU A 155 -9.95 16.10 -13.26
N LEU A 156 -10.87 15.71 -14.14
CA LEU A 156 -12.15 15.16 -13.75
C LEU A 156 -11.96 13.75 -13.18
N PHE A 157 -12.48 13.52 -11.98
CA PHE A 157 -12.60 12.19 -11.43
C PHE A 157 -13.65 11.38 -12.20
N PRO A 158 -13.44 10.08 -12.43
CA PRO A 158 -14.46 9.21 -12.98
C PRO A 158 -15.72 9.25 -12.12
N ALA A 159 -16.87 9.09 -12.76
CA ALA A 159 -18.16 9.04 -12.07
C ALA A 159 -18.16 7.90 -11.03
N GLY A 160 -18.44 8.22 -9.78
CA GLY A 160 -18.44 7.27 -8.67
C GLY A 160 -17.21 7.30 -7.75
N MET A 161 -16.20 8.11 -8.08
CA MET A 161 -15.10 8.38 -7.15
C MET A 161 -15.41 9.58 -6.26
N THR A 162 -15.21 9.43 -4.97
CA THR A 162 -15.33 10.51 -3.99
C THR A 162 -13.95 10.97 -3.54
N SER A 163 -13.75 12.28 -3.39
CA SER A 163 -12.57 12.82 -2.73
C SER A 163 -12.70 12.62 -1.21
N VAL A 164 -11.63 12.22 -0.56
CA VAL A 164 -11.58 12.04 0.92
C VAL A 164 -11.79 13.37 1.67
N SER A 165 -11.84 14.49 0.99
CA SER A 165 -11.92 15.83 1.58
C SER A 165 -13.33 16.41 1.74
N ASP A 166 -14.37 15.67 1.43
CA ASP A 166 -15.75 16.11 1.73
C ASP A 166 -16.17 15.56 3.11
N PRO A 167 -16.40 16.45 4.13
CA PRO A 167 -16.97 16.06 5.40
C PRO A 167 -18.47 15.74 5.27
#